data_7f0a3e64e0b919929bf13f99ea469006
#
_entry.id   7f0a3e64e0b919929bf13f99ea469006
#
_cell.length_a   1.000
_cell.length_b   1.000
_cell.length_c   1.000
_cell.angle_alpha   90.00
_cell.angle_beta   90.00
_cell.angle_gamma   90.00
#
_symmetry.space_group_name_H-M   'P 1'
#
loop_
_entity.id
_entity.type
_entity.pdbx_description
1 polymer ?
#
loop_
_entity_poly.entity_id
_entity_poly.type
_entity_poly.pdbx_seq_one_letter_code
_entity_poly.pdbx_strand_id
1 'polypeptide(L)'
;MFDKYIQSSYPVWKTTGLSVAVVKDGKVIFKKGYGVADLRTNQPFTTSTISFCASTTKAMTAACIAMLVDEGKLKWDDKLKNILPEFRLYDAYVSDEITVRDLLRHNAGLGNGDLLWLFGYSSDEIMRRMRYMKPAYSFRSSFIYQNLMYVVAGEVIKKVSGLPWHEFISERIFQPLGMNHTYTLFKLSAAEPSRMTPHYMYDDSIVKPIEAIDFGGYDPAGSVVSCIDDITKWMQFLQDSAQINGQRLIKAETFTELFKPQSFVTPQEFYPTQAKTHPHWTTYGLGWFQQDYRGKMIQFHTGSLDGAIAIFGSVPEEKLSFYFFGNLDHSEIRHALMWKAIDLWSFNDNSRDWSTELYQHYKTLKEAGKKAEKDKEAKRVLNTKPSLPLESYTGKFTNETYGDAEIVLNIGVLTVKFPNNISLTLQHWNYDTFRGVYNYDWYGKAYVTYGLNEEGKVRQVDFDGVVYQKQ
;
A
#
# COMPACT_ATOMS: atom_id res chain seq x y z
N MET A 1 28.35 -11.42 -8.37
CA MET A 1 27.39 -11.55 -9.50
C MET A 1 26.19 -10.64 -9.27
N PHE A 2 25.40 -10.81 -8.22
CA PHE A 2 24.20 -10.02 -7.93
C PHE A 2 24.48 -8.52 -7.76
N ASP A 3 25.57 -8.12 -7.11
CA ASP A 3 25.98 -6.70 -6.99
C ASP A 3 26.15 -6.03 -8.37
N LYS A 4 26.86 -6.68 -9.29
CA LYS A 4 27.01 -6.17 -10.67
C LYS A 4 25.66 -6.05 -11.40
N TYR A 5 24.76 -7.01 -11.17
CA TYR A 5 23.43 -7.00 -11.75
C TYR A 5 22.62 -5.80 -11.24
N ILE A 6 22.64 -5.51 -9.94
CA ILE A 6 21.98 -4.33 -9.38
C ILE A 6 22.57 -3.05 -9.99
N GLN A 7 23.92 -2.92 -10.02
CA GLN A 7 24.59 -1.74 -10.56
C GLN A 7 24.25 -1.46 -12.02
N SER A 8 24.05 -2.49 -12.85
CA SER A 8 23.64 -2.33 -14.25
C SER A 8 22.13 -2.07 -14.40
N SER A 9 21.32 -2.55 -13.47
CA SER A 9 19.84 -2.48 -13.57
C SER A 9 19.28 -1.15 -13.07
N TYR A 10 19.69 -0.66 -11.89
CA TYR A 10 18.99 0.47 -11.25
C TYR A 10 19.02 1.77 -12.07
N PRO A 11 20.07 2.10 -12.87
CA PRO A 11 20.04 3.27 -13.72
C PRO A 11 18.99 3.19 -14.85
N VAL A 12 18.73 1.97 -15.38
CA VAL A 12 17.73 1.72 -16.42
C VAL A 12 16.33 2.06 -15.92
N TRP A 13 16.05 1.73 -14.65
CA TRP A 13 14.79 2.03 -13.98
C TRP A 13 14.71 3.47 -13.43
N LYS A 14 15.79 4.25 -13.57
CA LYS A 14 15.91 5.62 -13.04
C LYS A 14 15.68 5.72 -11.54
N THR A 15 15.84 4.62 -10.82
CA THR A 15 15.68 4.60 -9.37
C THR A 15 16.76 5.48 -8.73
N THR A 16 16.36 6.45 -7.91
CA THR A 16 17.27 7.44 -7.34
C THR A 16 18.21 6.81 -6.33
N GLY A 17 17.65 6.00 -5.43
CA GLY A 17 18.39 5.24 -4.44
C GLY A 17 17.63 4.01 -3.99
N LEU A 18 18.36 3.01 -3.53
CA LEU A 18 17.81 1.76 -3.05
C LEU A 18 18.75 1.05 -2.07
N SER A 19 18.21 0.18 -1.26
CA SER A 19 18.99 -0.76 -0.47
C SER A 19 18.36 -2.16 -0.51
N VAL A 20 19.21 -3.17 -0.46
CA VAL A 20 18.82 -4.58 -0.67
C VAL A 20 19.48 -5.47 0.37
N ALA A 21 18.75 -6.48 0.83
CA ALA A 21 19.32 -7.59 1.60
C ALA A 21 18.85 -8.95 1.08
N VAL A 22 19.71 -9.94 1.24
CA VAL A 22 19.40 -11.35 1.05
C VAL A 22 19.86 -12.12 2.29
N VAL A 23 18.95 -12.90 2.85
CA VAL A 23 19.22 -13.80 3.99
C VAL A 23 18.99 -15.23 3.50
N LYS A 24 19.96 -16.11 3.74
CA LYS A 24 19.85 -17.55 3.45
C LYS A 24 20.35 -18.35 4.64
N ASP A 25 19.62 -19.39 5.01
CA ASP A 25 19.95 -20.27 6.15
C ASP A 25 20.23 -19.48 7.43
N GLY A 26 19.40 -18.44 7.72
CA GLY A 26 19.54 -17.56 8.86
C GLY A 26 20.69 -16.56 8.82
N LYS A 27 21.48 -16.54 7.72
CA LYS A 27 22.65 -15.66 7.58
C LYS A 27 22.42 -14.59 6.52
N VAL A 28 22.81 -13.36 6.81
CA VAL A 28 22.85 -12.28 5.83
C VAL A 28 24.00 -12.58 4.85
N ILE A 29 23.66 -12.99 3.62
CA ILE A 29 24.64 -13.31 2.57
C ILE A 29 24.91 -12.14 1.63
N PHE A 30 24.01 -11.16 1.63
CA PHE A 30 24.14 -9.91 0.86
C PHE A 30 23.38 -8.78 1.54
N LYS A 31 24.01 -7.60 1.69
CA LYS A 31 23.31 -6.35 2.00
C LYS A 31 24.12 -5.17 1.47
N LYS A 32 23.44 -4.23 0.78
CA LYS A 32 24.11 -3.04 0.22
C LYS A 32 23.09 -1.95 -0.15
N GLY A 33 23.53 -0.69 -0.05
CA GLY A 33 22.85 0.48 -0.57
C GLY A 33 23.46 0.97 -1.88
N TYR A 34 22.65 1.67 -2.70
CA TYR A 34 23.05 2.21 -4.01
C TYR A 34 22.35 3.54 -4.25
N GLY A 35 23.01 4.43 -5.01
CA GLY A 35 22.46 5.74 -5.35
C GLY A 35 22.36 6.68 -4.15
N VAL A 36 21.37 7.56 -4.16
CA VAL A 36 21.21 8.63 -3.17
C VAL A 36 19.85 8.57 -2.47
N ALA A 37 19.86 8.88 -1.19
CA ALA A 37 18.66 8.97 -0.35
C ALA A 37 17.86 10.26 -0.63
N ASP A 38 18.52 11.32 -1.07
CA ASP A 38 17.91 12.61 -1.42
C ASP A 38 18.69 13.28 -2.56
N LEU A 39 18.03 13.57 -3.67
CA LEU A 39 18.62 14.26 -4.83
C LEU A 39 19.08 15.68 -4.53
N ARG A 40 18.52 16.34 -3.52
CA ARG A 40 18.89 17.73 -3.16
C ARG A 40 20.25 17.80 -2.46
N THR A 41 20.55 16.78 -1.65
CA THR A 41 21.76 16.75 -0.80
C THR A 41 22.82 15.80 -1.32
N ASN A 42 22.47 14.92 -2.26
CA ASN A 42 23.30 13.80 -2.72
C ASN A 42 23.73 12.86 -1.58
N GLN A 43 22.97 12.80 -0.47
CA GLN A 43 23.24 11.86 0.62
C GLN A 43 23.18 10.42 0.11
N PRO A 44 24.21 9.58 0.34
CA PRO A 44 24.19 8.20 -0.12
C PRO A 44 23.03 7.41 0.49
N PHE A 45 22.40 6.55 -0.31
CA PHE A 45 21.47 5.54 0.18
C PHE A 45 22.27 4.35 0.71
N THR A 46 22.20 4.09 2.00
CA THR A 46 22.99 3.06 2.70
C THR A 46 22.08 1.98 3.30
N THR A 47 22.65 0.95 3.90
CA THR A 47 21.89 -0.07 4.63
C THR A 47 21.25 0.43 5.91
N SER A 48 21.72 1.57 6.44
CA SER A 48 21.15 2.25 7.60
C SER A 48 20.16 3.38 7.25
N THR A 49 19.93 3.67 5.97
CA THR A 49 18.98 4.70 5.54
C THR A 49 17.55 4.28 5.89
N ILE A 50 16.88 5.08 6.73
CA ILE A 50 15.49 4.86 7.13
C ILE A 50 14.58 5.04 5.93
N SER A 51 13.77 4.04 5.67
CA SER A 51 12.91 3.91 4.51
C SER A 51 11.53 3.38 4.87
N PHE A 52 10.53 3.60 4.02
CA PHE A 52 9.16 3.17 4.26
C PHE A 52 8.99 1.67 3.95
N CYS A 53 8.55 0.89 4.93
CA CYS A 53 8.09 -0.48 4.73
C CYS A 53 6.77 -0.50 3.95
N ALA A 54 5.97 0.55 4.07
CA ALA A 54 4.66 0.63 3.46
C ALA A 54 3.86 -0.66 3.74
N SER A 55 3.19 -1.24 2.76
CA SER A 55 2.32 -2.42 2.99
C SER A 55 3.05 -3.70 3.43
N THR A 56 4.39 -3.76 3.42
CA THR A 56 5.09 -4.89 4.09
C THR A 56 4.90 -4.87 5.62
N THR A 57 4.42 -3.75 6.20
CA THR A 57 3.94 -3.62 7.58
C THR A 57 2.84 -4.63 7.91
N LYS A 58 1.99 -4.99 6.94
CA LYS A 58 0.85 -5.90 7.15
C LYS A 58 1.26 -7.26 7.71
N ALA A 59 2.39 -7.77 7.28
CA ALA A 59 2.95 -9.02 7.81
C ALA A 59 3.30 -8.90 9.31
N MET A 60 3.81 -7.74 9.73
CA MET A 60 4.11 -7.48 11.14
C MET A 60 2.83 -7.30 11.96
N THR A 61 1.82 -6.63 11.42
CA THR A 61 0.49 -6.50 12.07
C THR A 61 -0.18 -7.87 12.22
N ALA A 62 -0.10 -8.75 11.21
CA ALA A 62 -0.60 -10.11 11.30
C ALA A 62 0.16 -10.94 12.37
N ALA A 63 1.48 -10.73 12.50
CA ALA A 63 2.26 -11.35 13.57
C ALA A 63 1.85 -10.85 14.97
N CYS A 64 1.46 -9.58 15.13
CA CYS A 64 0.89 -9.07 16.39
C CYS A 64 -0.42 -9.78 16.76
N ILE A 65 -1.32 -9.99 15.80
CA ILE A 65 -2.55 -10.77 16.01
C ILE A 65 -2.20 -12.22 16.39
N ALA A 66 -1.23 -12.84 15.69
CA ALA A 66 -0.76 -14.19 15.98
C ALA A 66 -0.26 -14.35 17.43
N MET A 67 0.47 -13.36 17.95
CA MET A 67 0.92 -13.35 19.36
C MET A 67 -0.25 -13.34 20.34
N LEU A 68 -1.31 -12.56 20.06
CA LEU A 68 -2.51 -12.52 20.90
C LEU A 68 -3.30 -13.83 20.82
N VAL A 69 -3.29 -14.50 19.67
CA VAL A 69 -3.87 -15.86 19.52
C VAL A 69 -3.09 -16.87 20.36
N ASP A 70 -1.77 -16.83 20.32
CA ASP A 70 -0.90 -17.70 21.12
C ASP A 70 -1.08 -17.52 22.63
N GLU A 71 -1.38 -16.31 23.06
CA GLU A 71 -1.67 -15.96 24.45
C GLU A 71 -3.08 -16.42 24.89
N GLY A 72 -3.89 -16.96 23.96
CA GLY A 72 -5.27 -17.34 24.21
C GLY A 72 -6.23 -16.17 24.42
N LYS A 73 -5.79 -14.94 24.11
CA LYS A 73 -6.60 -13.71 24.22
C LYS A 73 -7.53 -13.52 23.00
N LEU A 74 -7.20 -14.16 21.87
CA LEU A 74 -7.96 -14.17 20.62
C LEU A 74 -8.01 -15.58 20.04
N LYS A 75 -9.02 -15.83 19.20
CA LYS A 75 -9.02 -16.90 18.20
C LYS A 75 -9.13 -16.28 16.81
N TRP A 76 -8.55 -16.94 15.83
CA TRP A 76 -8.63 -16.49 14.42
C TRP A 76 -10.07 -16.28 13.94
N ASP A 77 -10.99 -17.11 14.43
CA ASP A 77 -12.37 -17.12 13.99
C ASP A 77 -13.34 -16.46 15.00
N ASP A 78 -12.80 -15.71 15.98
CA ASP A 78 -13.62 -14.86 16.86
C ASP A 78 -14.32 -13.78 16.02
N LYS A 79 -15.63 -13.61 16.25
CA LYS A 79 -16.45 -12.61 15.56
C LYS A 79 -16.13 -11.21 16.10
N LEU A 80 -15.95 -10.26 15.17
CA LEU A 80 -15.58 -8.88 15.53
C LEU A 80 -16.61 -8.20 16.44
N LYS A 81 -17.90 -8.48 16.25
CA LYS A 81 -18.97 -7.93 17.12
C LYS A 81 -18.79 -8.20 18.61
N ASN A 82 -18.05 -9.28 18.96
CA ASN A 82 -17.76 -9.62 20.35
C ASN A 82 -16.54 -8.86 20.90
N ILE A 83 -15.66 -8.35 20.03
CA ILE A 83 -14.42 -7.65 20.37
C ILE A 83 -14.63 -6.13 20.24
N LEU A 84 -15.21 -5.70 19.13
CA LEU A 84 -15.53 -4.31 18.78
C LEU A 84 -17.04 -4.17 18.53
N PRO A 85 -17.88 -4.08 19.58
CA PRO A 85 -19.34 -4.08 19.45
C PRO A 85 -19.89 -2.92 18.61
N GLU A 86 -19.15 -1.82 18.51
CA GLU A 86 -19.49 -0.64 17.72
C GLU A 86 -19.17 -0.77 16.23
N PHE A 87 -18.30 -1.72 15.84
CA PHE A 87 -17.92 -1.92 14.45
C PHE A 87 -19.09 -2.43 13.62
N ARG A 88 -19.36 -1.75 12.51
CA ARG A 88 -20.42 -2.11 11.56
C ARG A 88 -19.95 -1.88 10.12
N LEU A 89 -20.37 -2.77 9.25
CA LEU A 89 -20.30 -2.63 7.81
C LEU A 89 -21.70 -2.34 7.24
N TYR A 90 -21.80 -2.01 5.97
CA TYR A 90 -23.06 -1.74 5.29
C TYR A 90 -24.05 -2.91 5.39
N ASP A 91 -23.54 -4.11 5.19
CA ASP A 91 -24.30 -5.35 5.31
C ASP A 91 -24.33 -5.83 6.76
N ALA A 92 -25.53 -5.98 7.34
CA ALA A 92 -25.71 -6.43 8.71
C ALA A 92 -25.24 -7.87 8.93
N TYR A 93 -25.45 -8.77 7.95
CA TYR A 93 -24.98 -10.14 8.02
C TYR A 93 -23.44 -10.19 8.06
N VAL A 94 -22.78 -9.42 7.19
CA VAL A 94 -21.32 -9.34 7.21
C VAL A 94 -20.80 -8.78 8.53
N SER A 95 -21.45 -7.74 9.07
CA SER A 95 -21.11 -7.18 10.39
C SER A 95 -21.19 -8.22 11.52
N ASP A 96 -22.15 -9.13 11.43
CA ASP A 96 -22.35 -10.19 12.41
C ASP A 96 -21.42 -11.39 12.26
N GLU A 97 -20.96 -11.67 11.04
CA GLU A 97 -20.22 -12.88 10.70
C GLU A 97 -18.73 -12.68 10.47
N ILE A 98 -18.27 -11.44 10.26
CA ILE A 98 -16.86 -11.14 10.03
C ILE A 98 -16.01 -11.50 11.26
N THR A 99 -14.85 -12.11 11.00
CA THR A 99 -13.93 -12.62 12.02
C THR A 99 -12.60 -11.89 12.00
N VAL A 100 -11.76 -12.11 13.02
CA VAL A 100 -10.39 -11.59 13.09
C VAL A 100 -9.58 -12.02 11.85
N ARG A 101 -9.72 -13.27 11.41
CA ARG A 101 -9.09 -13.81 10.19
C ARG A 101 -9.47 -13.02 8.94
N ASP A 102 -10.74 -12.62 8.79
CA ASP A 102 -11.23 -11.88 7.64
C ASP A 102 -10.59 -10.49 7.49
N LEU A 103 -10.11 -9.90 8.60
CA LEU A 103 -9.39 -8.63 8.57
C LEU A 103 -8.07 -8.70 7.79
N LEU A 104 -7.45 -9.89 7.76
CA LEU A 104 -6.07 -10.05 7.30
C LEU A 104 -5.98 -10.66 5.89
N ARG A 105 -7.09 -11.05 5.25
CA ARG A 105 -7.09 -11.83 4.00
C ARG A 105 -7.84 -11.22 2.83
N HIS A 106 -8.26 -9.93 2.93
CA HIS A 106 -8.80 -9.12 1.84
C HIS A 106 -10.07 -9.67 1.14
N ASN A 107 -10.95 -10.35 1.88
CA ASN A 107 -12.15 -10.96 1.33
C ASN A 107 -13.46 -10.55 2.02
N ALA A 108 -13.45 -9.39 2.66
CA ALA A 108 -14.59 -8.88 3.43
C ALA A 108 -15.77 -8.36 2.58
N GLY A 109 -15.68 -8.40 1.25
CA GLY A 109 -16.74 -7.93 0.36
C GLY A 109 -16.66 -6.44 0.00
N LEU A 110 -15.75 -5.68 0.59
CA LEU A 110 -15.59 -4.25 0.32
C LEU A 110 -14.75 -3.97 -0.92
N GLY A 111 -15.03 -2.86 -1.58
CA GLY A 111 -14.11 -2.25 -2.55
C GLY A 111 -12.87 -1.67 -1.87
N ASN A 112 -11.91 -1.19 -2.65
CA ASN A 112 -10.61 -0.76 -2.14
C ASN A 112 -10.69 0.33 -1.06
N GLY A 113 -11.46 1.42 -1.28
CA GLY A 113 -11.69 2.47 -0.28
C GLY A 113 -10.49 3.39 0.01
N ASP A 114 -9.42 3.30 -0.76
CA ASP A 114 -8.15 4.03 -0.51
C ASP A 114 -8.29 5.56 -0.61
N LEU A 115 -9.37 6.09 -1.18
CA LEU A 115 -9.62 7.53 -1.17
C LEU A 115 -9.71 8.10 0.27
N LEU A 116 -10.16 7.29 1.25
CA LEU A 116 -10.18 7.68 2.67
C LEU A 116 -8.78 7.96 3.23
N TRP A 117 -7.77 7.32 2.67
CA TRP A 117 -6.38 7.50 3.04
C TRP A 117 -5.92 8.97 2.90
N LEU A 118 -6.31 9.64 1.79
CA LEU A 118 -5.89 11.02 1.54
C LEU A 118 -6.42 12.02 2.56
N PHE A 119 -7.52 11.69 3.24
CA PHE A 119 -8.22 12.65 4.10
C PHE A 119 -7.72 12.70 5.54
N GLY A 120 -6.75 11.87 5.92
CA GLY A 120 -6.10 11.91 7.23
C GLY A 120 -7.03 11.61 8.41
N TYR A 121 -8.08 10.81 8.21
CA TYR A 121 -9.00 10.44 9.28
C TYR A 121 -8.34 9.54 10.32
N SER A 122 -8.79 9.66 11.59
CA SER A 122 -8.43 8.72 12.64
C SER A 122 -9.00 7.32 12.38
N SER A 123 -8.42 6.28 13.02
CA SER A 123 -8.93 4.91 12.94
C SER A 123 -10.40 4.79 13.33
N ASP A 124 -10.83 5.50 14.37
CA ASP A 124 -12.24 5.53 14.82
C ASP A 124 -13.15 6.10 13.74
N GLU A 125 -12.75 7.20 13.10
CA GLU A 125 -13.53 7.82 12.02
C GLU A 125 -13.55 6.95 10.77
N ILE A 126 -12.45 6.29 10.43
CA ILE A 126 -12.39 5.31 9.34
C ILE A 126 -13.39 4.18 9.60
N MET A 127 -13.37 3.56 10.79
CA MET A 127 -14.31 2.49 11.15
C MET A 127 -15.75 2.96 11.10
N ARG A 128 -16.03 4.18 11.59
CA ARG A 128 -17.36 4.76 11.53
C ARG A 128 -17.86 4.94 10.08
N ARG A 129 -16.99 5.32 9.14
CA ARG A 129 -17.33 5.54 7.73
C ARG A 129 -17.46 4.24 6.93
N MET A 130 -16.79 3.18 7.32
CA MET A 130 -16.87 1.89 6.63
C MET A 130 -18.30 1.33 6.59
N ARG A 131 -19.18 1.70 7.53
CA ARG A 131 -20.60 1.29 7.55
C ARG A 131 -21.41 1.77 6.34
N TYR A 132 -20.95 2.80 5.65
CA TYR A 132 -21.61 3.38 4.48
C TYR A 132 -21.02 2.84 3.16
N MET A 133 -19.94 2.08 3.21
CA MET A 133 -19.33 1.49 2.02
C MET A 133 -20.17 0.33 1.53
N LYS A 134 -20.79 0.50 0.36
CA LYS A 134 -21.53 -0.58 -0.29
C LYS A 134 -20.59 -1.72 -0.67
N PRO A 135 -21.02 -2.98 -0.56
CA PRO A 135 -20.21 -4.11 -0.96
C PRO A 135 -19.93 -4.10 -2.47
N ALA A 136 -18.69 -4.42 -2.83
CA ALA A 136 -18.27 -4.58 -4.22
C ALA A 136 -18.47 -6.02 -4.73
N TYR A 137 -18.52 -6.99 -3.80
CA TYR A 137 -18.75 -8.40 -4.06
C TYR A 137 -19.29 -9.09 -2.81
N SER A 138 -19.83 -10.30 -2.94
CA SER A 138 -20.39 -11.05 -1.81
C SER A 138 -19.29 -11.45 -0.81
N PHE A 139 -19.60 -11.38 0.48
CA PHE A 139 -18.68 -11.72 1.56
C PHE A 139 -17.99 -13.08 1.32
N ARG A 140 -16.67 -13.10 1.42
CA ARG A 140 -15.78 -14.26 1.20
C ARG A 140 -15.79 -14.88 -0.20
N SER A 141 -16.46 -14.28 -1.21
CA SER A 141 -16.57 -14.85 -2.55
C SER A 141 -15.45 -14.44 -3.52
N SER A 142 -14.69 -13.40 -3.19
CA SER A 142 -13.62 -12.88 -4.04
C SER A 142 -12.54 -12.17 -3.20
N PHE A 143 -11.63 -11.51 -3.87
CA PHE A 143 -10.52 -10.76 -3.30
C PHE A 143 -10.49 -9.36 -3.90
N ILE A 144 -10.47 -8.33 -3.06
CA ILE A 144 -10.05 -6.97 -3.39
C ILE A 144 -9.15 -6.49 -2.27
N TYR A 145 -7.96 -6.01 -2.61
CA TYR A 145 -6.97 -5.55 -1.63
C TYR A 145 -7.52 -4.42 -0.76
N GLN A 146 -7.35 -4.54 0.59
CA GLN A 146 -8.00 -3.68 1.58
C GLN A 146 -7.02 -3.16 2.64
N ASN A 147 -6.76 -1.86 2.65
CA ASN A 147 -6.03 -1.22 3.75
C ASN A 147 -6.92 -1.05 4.99
N LEU A 148 -8.21 -0.75 4.80
CA LEU A 148 -9.18 -0.47 5.87
C LEU A 148 -9.29 -1.61 6.89
N MET A 149 -9.26 -2.87 6.44
CA MET A 149 -9.36 -4.02 7.34
C MET A 149 -8.14 -4.15 8.26
N TYR A 150 -6.96 -3.72 7.83
CA TYR A 150 -5.78 -3.67 8.68
C TYR A 150 -5.85 -2.54 9.73
N VAL A 151 -6.55 -1.43 9.43
CA VAL A 151 -6.88 -0.42 10.44
C VAL A 151 -7.71 -1.05 11.55
N VAL A 152 -8.76 -1.81 11.19
CA VAL A 152 -9.60 -2.54 12.16
C VAL A 152 -8.77 -3.57 12.95
N ALA A 153 -7.82 -4.27 12.30
CA ALA A 153 -6.92 -5.18 13.00
C ALA A 153 -6.07 -4.46 14.07
N GLY A 154 -5.64 -3.23 13.80
CA GLY A 154 -4.97 -2.38 14.80
C GLY A 154 -5.86 -2.06 16.00
N GLU A 155 -7.14 -1.77 15.79
CA GLU A 155 -8.09 -1.53 16.89
C GLU A 155 -8.43 -2.82 17.65
N VAL A 156 -8.44 -3.98 16.99
CA VAL A 156 -8.53 -5.30 17.68
C VAL A 156 -7.32 -5.51 18.60
N ILE A 157 -6.10 -5.24 18.11
CA ILE A 157 -4.88 -5.34 18.93
C ILE A 157 -5.00 -4.44 20.15
N LYS A 158 -5.37 -3.17 19.97
CA LYS A 158 -5.55 -2.21 21.06
C LYS A 158 -6.59 -2.68 22.07
N LYS A 159 -7.75 -3.13 21.60
CA LYS A 159 -8.85 -3.59 22.47
C LYS A 159 -8.48 -4.78 23.33
N VAL A 160 -7.75 -5.75 22.77
CA VAL A 160 -7.44 -7.02 23.40
C VAL A 160 -6.18 -6.95 24.28
N SER A 161 -5.18 -6.19 23.83
CA SER A 161 -3.91 -6.05 24.59
C SER A 161 -3.94 -4.94 25.63
N GLY A 162 -4.79 -3.93 25.46
CA GLY A 162 -4.76 -2.68 26.22
C GLY A 162 -3.73 -1.66 25.73
N LEU A 163 -2.91 -2.00 24.72
CA LEU A 163 -1.89 -1.14 24.15
C LEU A 163 -2.28 -0.71 22.72
N PRO A 164 -2.09 0.56 22.35
CA PRO A 164 -2.19 0.97 20.95
C PRO A 164 -1.28 0.12 20.06
N TRP A 165 -1.66 -0.09 18.79
CA TRP A 165 -0.90 -0.92 17.84
C TRP A 165 0.58 -0.55 17.77
N HIS A 166 0.90 0.74 17.75
CA HIS A 166 2.27 1.21 17.62
C HIS A 166 3.15 0.92 18.86
N GLU A 167 2.57 0.88 20.04
CA GLU A 167 3.26 0.46 21.26
C GLU A 167 3.41 -1.06 21.26
N PHE A 168 2.32 -1.79 20.97
CA PHE A 168 2.34 -3.25 20.95
C PHE A 168 3.40 -3.81 19.99
N ILE A 169 3.45 -3.33 18.75
CA ILE A 169 4.44 -3.82 17.77
C ILE A 169 5.87 -3.47 18.20
N SER A 170 6.08 -2.30 18.78
CA SER A 170 7.39 -1.87 19.26
C SER A 170 7.88 -2.76 20.40
N GLU A 171 7.04 -3.02 21.40
CA GLU A 171 7.40 -3.84 22.55
C GLU A 171 7.53 -5.33 22.21
N ARG A 172 6.69 -5.83 21.29
CA ARG A 172 6.56 -7.26 21.05
C ARG A 172 7.37 -7.77 19.85
N ILE A 173 7.76 -6.89 18.94
CA ILE A 173 8.53 -7.25 17.74
C ILE A 173 9.85 -6.47 17.71
N PHE A 174 9.82 -5.13 17.68
CA PHE A 174 11.03 -4.37 17.40
C PHE A 174 12.08 -4.50 18.50
N GLN A 175 11.68 -4.33 19.78
CA GLN A 175 12.61 -4.43 20.90
C GLN A 175 13.18 -5.85 21.07
N PRO A 176 12.39 -6.95 21.08
CA PRO A 176 12.95 -8.29 21.20
C PRO A 176 13.90 -8.68 20.06
N LEU A 177 13.64 -8.17 18.83
CA LEU A 177 14.49 -8.40 17.68
C LEU A 177 15.70 -7.45 17.63
N GLY A 178 15.79 -6.46 18.50
CA GLY A 178 16.83 -5.44 18.50
C GLY A 178 16.76 -4.52 17.26
N MET A 179 15.55 -4.27 16.74
CA MET A 179 15.29 -3.37 15.60
C MET A 179 15.27 -1.91 16.08
N ASN A 180 16.41 -1.40 16.51
CA ASN A 180 16.54 -0.12 17.22
C ASN A 180 16.35 1.12 16.33
N HIS A 181 16.42 0.96 15.00
CA HIS A 181 16.23 1.99 13.99
C HIS A 181 14.93 1.74 13.19
N THR A 182 13.92 1.17 13.85
CA THR A 182 12.61 0.87 13.27
C THR A 182 11.53 1.61 14.05
N TYR A 183 10.67 2.33 13.35
CA TYR A 183 9.67 3.21 13.93
C TYR A 183 8.30 2.93 13.32
N THR A 184 7.24 3.24 14.06
CA THR A 184 5.86 3.09 13.60
C THR A 184 5.37 4.26 12.75
N LEU A 185 6.08 5.39 12.76
CA LEU A 185 5.78 6.59 11.98
C LEU A 185 7.07 7.26 11.52
N PHE A 186 7.08 7.76 10.28
CA PHE A 186 8.27 8.42 9.70
C PHE A 186 8.76 9.62 10.52
N LYS A 187 7.85 10.40 11.11
CA LYS A 187 8.22 11.54 11.98
C LYS A 187 9.03 11.14 13.22
N LEU A 188 8.82 9.92 13.73
CA LEU A 188 9.57 9.43 14.90
C LEU A 188 11.04 9.14 14.60
N SER A 189 11.39 8.96 13.32
CA SER A 189 12.79 8.79 12.88
C SER A 189 13.53 10.10 12.63
N ALA A 190 13.01 11.26 13.08
CA ALA A 190 13.58 12.58 12.76
C ALA A 190 15.04 12.77 13.22
N ALA A 191 15.45 12.08 14.29
CA ALA A 191 16.82 12.12 14.81
C ALA A 191 17.82 11.21 14.07
N GLU A 192 17.33 10.35 13.16
CA GLU A 192 18.20 9.45 12.39
C GLU A 192 19.07 10.24 11.41
N PRO A 193 20.38 9.89 11.31
CA PRO A 193 21.32 10.64 10.47
C PRO A 193 21.09 10.42 8.98
N SER A 194 20.42 9.35 8.59
CA SER A 194 20.11 9.01 7.20
C SER A 194 18.66 8.59 7.05
N ARG A 195 17.90 9.38 6.32
CA ARG A 195 16.49 9.14 5.99
C ARG A 195 16.28 9.34 4.51
N MET A 196 15.52 8.46 3.88
CA MET A 196 15.17 8.64 2.48
C MET A 196 14.20 9.82 2.30
N THR A 197 14.36 10.55 1.20
CA THR A 197 13.34 11.44 0.66
C THR A 197 12.55 10.67 -0.41
N PRO A 198 11.21 10.71 -0.39
CA PRO A 198 10.39 10.19 -1.48
C PRO A 198 10.63 10.96 -2.78
N HIS A 199 10.61 10.28 -3.93
CA HIS A 199 10.75 10.90 -5.24
C HIS A 199 9.67 10.42 -6.19
N TYR A 200 9.29 11.31 -7.12
CA TYR A 200 8.34 11.02 -8.18
C TYR A 200 8.93 11.33 -9.55
N MET A 201 8.58 10.52 -10.55
CA MET A 201 9.05 10.68 -11.93
C MET A 201 8.00 11.37 -12.80
N TYR A 202 8.28 12.61 -13.19
CA TYR A 202 7.47 13.39 -14.11
C TYR A 202 7.89 13.13 -15.56
N ASP A 203 6.92 13.05 -16.46
CA ASP A 203 7.11 12.93 -17.92
C ASP A 203 8.13 11.85 -18.34
N ASP A 204 8.21 10.74 -17.58
CA ASP A 204 9.15 9.62 -17.81
C ASP A 204 10.64 9.99 -17.74
N SER A 205 10.98 11.19 -17.36
CA SER A 205 12.38 11.64 -17.43
C SER A 205 12.86 12.45 -16.23
N ILE A 206 12.01 13.26 -15.64
CA ILE A 206 12.39 14.21 -14.58
C ILE A 206 12.02 13.62 -13.24
N VAL A 207 13.01 13.23 -12.44
CA VAL A 207 12.79 12.78 -11.06
C VAL A 207 12.94 13.97 -10.11
N LYS A 208 11.94 14.16 -9.24
CA LYS A 208 11.95 15.23 -8.23
C LYS A 208 11.62 14.66 -6.85
N PRO A 209 12.18 15.23 -5.79
CA PRO A 209 11.75 14.93 -4.43
C PRO A 209 10.32 15.44 -4.22
N ILE A 210 9.54 14.68 -3.46
CA ILE A 210 8.19 15.03 -3.01
C ILE A 210 8.12 14.97 -1.50
N GLU A 211 7.08 15.58 -0.92
CA GLU A 211 6.85 15.51 0.52
C GLU A 211 6.15 14.21 0.91
N ALA A 212 6.53 13.64 2.05
CA ALA A 212 5.82 12.53 2.63
C ALA A 212 4.52 13.03 3.27
N ILE A 213 3.38 12.43 2.89
CA ILE A 213 2.06 12.77 3.42
C ILE A 213 1.79 11.93 4.68
N ASP A 214 1.16 12.54 5.69
CA ASP A 214 0.63 11.84 6.85
C ASP A 214 -0.76 11.31 6.50
N PHE A 215 -0.93 9.99 6.51
CA PHE A 215 -2.17 9.32 6.14
C PHE A 215 -3.11 9.03 7.33
N GLY A 216 -2.84 9.60 8.50
CA GLY A 216 -3.70 9.46 9.67
C GLY A 216 -3.77 8.03 10.21
N GLY A 217 -4.98 7.51 10.45
CA GLY A 217 -5.22 6.24 11.15
C GLY A 217 -4.87 4.95 10.39
N TYR A 218 -4.14 5.01 9.27
CA TYR A 218 -3.75 3.83 8.48
C TYR A 218 -2.49 3.10 8.97
N ASP A 219 -1.98 3.46 10.13
CA ASP A 219 -0.72 2.96 10.68
C ASP A 219 -0.55 1.44 10.61
N PRO A 220 -1.53 0.60 11.03
CA PRO A 220 -1.39 -0.85 10.97
C PRO A 220 -1.30 -1.44 9.56
N ALA A 221 -1.69 -0.66 8.55
CA ALA A 221 -1.65 -1.09 7.15
C ALA A 221 -0.32 -0.77 6.46
N GLY A 222 0.47 0.25 6.93
CA GLY A 222 1.59 0.68 6.12
C GLY A 222 2.57 1.69 6.70
N SER A 223 2.51 2.04 7.98
CA SER A 223 3.30 3.17 8.50
C SER A 223 4.71 2.83 9.00
N VAL A 224 5.06 1.56 9.19
CA VAL A 224 6.39 1.19 9.66
C VAL A 224 7.47 1.73 8.73
N VAL A 225 8.49 2.33 9.32
CA VAL A 225 9.73 2.72 8.66
C VAL A 225 10.91 2.04 9.32
N SER A 226 11.87 1.62 8.52
CA SER A 226 13.02 0.84 8.98
C SER A 226 14.21 1.01 8.04
N CYS A 227 15.30 0.35 8.34
CA CYS A 227 16.46 0.24 7.48
C CYS A 227 16.80 -1.24 7.20
N ILE A 228 17.64 -1.50 6.20
CA ILE A 228 18.05 -2.87 5.85
C ILE A 228 18.75 -3.57 7.03
N ASP A 229 19.51 -2.83 7.83
CA ASP A 229 20.21 -3.39 8.99
C ASP A 229 19.23 -3.97 10.02
N ASP A 230 18.08 -3.35 10.23
CA ASP A 230 17.04 -3.87 11.13
C ASP A 230 16.14 -4.91 10.45
N ILE A 231 15.75 -4.66 9.21
CA ILE A 231 14.89 -5.59 8.45
C ILE A 231 15.54 -6.98 8.30
N THR A 232 16.87 -7.07 8.22
CA THR A 232 17.54 -8.39 8.20
C THR A 232 17.27 -9.21 9.47
N LYS A 233 17.03 -8.58 10.62
CA LYS A 233 16.66 -9.26 11.88
C LYS A 233 15.23 -9.82 11.79
N TRP A 234 14.30 -9.06 11.21
CA TRP A 234 12.95 -9.53 10.89
C TRP A 234 12.97 -10.70 9.89
N MET A 235 13.80 -10.63 8.84
CA MET A 235 13.97 -11.72 7.88
C MET A 235 14.49 -13.00 8.55
N GLN A 236 15.50 -12.90 9.42
CA GLN A 236 16.06 -14.02 10.18
C GLN A 236 15.02 -14.62 11.14
N PHE A 237 14.26 -13.77 11.85
CA PHE A 237 13.17 -14.19 12.73
C PHE A 237 12.10 -15.02 11.98
N LEU A 238 11.72 -14.59 10.78
CA LEU A 238 10.77 -15.35 9.95
C LEU A 238 11.36 -16.68 9.48
N GLN A 239 12.64 -16.72 9.10
CA GLN A 239 13.29 -17.96 8.68
C GLN A 239 13.49 -18.97 9.82
N ASP A 240 13.63 -18.48 11.06
CA ASP A 240 13.74 -19.33 12.25
C ASP A 240 12.35 -19.63 12.87
N SER A 241 11.30 -19.54 12.07
CA SER A 241 9.92 -19.85 12.48
C SER A 241 9.50 -19.11 13.76
N ALA A 242 9.71 -17.78 13.77
CA ALA A 242 9.41 -16.87 14.85
C ALA A 242 10.17 -17.12 16.16
N GLN A 243 11.44 -17.47 16.04
CA GLN A 243 12.37 -17.58 17.18
C GLN A 243 13.45 -16.48 17.12
N ILE A 244 13.93 -16.08 18.28
CA ILE A 244 15.08 -15.20 18.48
C ILE A 244 15.86 -15.64 19.72
N ASN A 245 17.18 -15.84 19.62
CA ASN A 245 18.05 -16.26 20.73
C ASN A 245 17.52 -17.50 21.50
N GLY A 246 16.92 -18.45 20.78
CA GLY A 246 16.34 -19.67 21.36
C GLY A 246 14.96 -19.46 22.02
N GLN A 247 14.46 -18.23 22.07
CA GLN A 247 13.12 -17.93 22.56
C GLN A 247 12.12 -17.84 21.40
N ARG A 248 11.03 -18.59 21.49
CA ARG A 248 9.95 -18.56 20.51
C ARG A 248 8.95 -17.46 20.88
N LEU A 249 8.71 -16.52 19.96
CA LEU A 249 7.75 -15.44 20.16
C LEU A 249 6.35 -15.78 19.61
N ILE A 250 6.26 -16.69 18.63
CA ILE A 250 4.99 -17.19 18.07
C ILE A 250 5.12 -18.71 17.99
N LYS A 251 4.15 -19.46 18.51
CA LYS A 251 4.12 -20.92 18.41
C LYS A 251 4.17 -21.39 16.96
N ALA A 252 4.80 -22.55 16.72
CA ALA A 252 5.01 -23.05 15.36
C ALA A 252 3.70 -23.22 14.56
N GLU A 253 2.64 -23.68 15.23
CA GLU A 253 1.31 -23.86 14.61
C GLU A 253 0.71 -22.54 14.18
N THR A 254 0.75 -21.52 15.06
CA THR A 254 0.24 -20.17 14.77
C THR A 254 1.09 -19.47 13.73
N PHE A 255 2.41 -19.65 13.76
CA PHE A 255 3.31 -19.14 12.73
C PHE A 255 2.98 -19.74 11.36
N THR A 256 2.78 -21.05 11.29
CA THR A 256 2.39 -21.73 10.05
C THR A 256 1.06 -21.24 9.51
N GLU A 257 0.09 -20.89 10.39
CA GLU A 257 -1.20 -20.36 9.99
C GLU A 257 -1.11 -19.04 9.21
N LEU A 258 -0.11 -18.19 9.52
CA LEU A 258 0.13 -16.93 8.79
C LEU A 258 0.35 -17.15 7.29
N PHE A 259 0.91 -18.30 6.93
CA PHE A 259 1.31 -18.61 5.55
C PHE A 259 0.41 -19.61 4.84
N LYS A 260 -0.64 -20.11 5.50
CA LYS A 260 -1.63 -20.93 4.80
C LYS A 260 -2.39 -20.10 3.77
N PRO A 261 -2.63 -20.59 2.55
CA PRO A 261 -3.50 -19.94 1.59
C PRO A 261 -4.90 -19.70 2.19
N GLN A 262 -5.36 -18.45 2.19
CA GLN A 262 -6.65 -18.06 2.78
C GLN A 262 -7.64 -17.57 1.73
N SER A 263 -7.19 -16.83 0.73
CA SER A 263 -8.01 -16.29 -0.34
C SER A 263 -7.34 -16.52 -1.68
N PHE A 264 -8.11 -16.91 -2.70
CA PHE A 264 -7.63 -16.87 -4.08
C PHE A 264 -7.56 -15.42 -4.54
N VAL A 265 -6.44 -15.04 -5.18
CA VAL A 265 -6.26 -13.71 -5.75
C VAL A 265 -6.52 -13.79 -7.25
N THR A 266 -7.42 -12.96 -7.75
CA THR A 266 -7.72 -12.93 -9.18
C THR A 266 -6.54 -12.37 -9.99
N PRO A 267 -6.39 -12.70 -11.27
CA PRO A 267 -5.32 -12.14 -12.10
C PRO A 267 -5.31 -10.61 -12.16
N GLN A 268 -6.46 -9.96 -11.98
CA GLN A 268 -6.61 -8.50 -11.98
C GLN A 268 -6.06 -7.86 -10.70
N GLU A 269 -6.12 -8.57 -9.58
CA GLU A 269 -5.65 -8.12 -8.27
C GLU A 269 -4.22 -8.59 -7.97
N PHE A 270 -3.66 -9.46 -8.81
CA PHE A 270 -2.30 -9.95 -8.63
C PHE A 270 -1.29 -9.10 -9.43
N TYR A 271 -0.02 -9.27 -9.13
CA TYR A 271 1.05 -8.46 -9.74
C TYR A 271 1.25 -8.78 -11.23
N PRO A 272 1.51 -7.77 -12.07
CA PRO A 272 1.77 -7.96 -13.50
C PRO A 272 2.92 -8.94 -13.81
N THR A 273 3.81 -9.20 -12.84
CA THR A 273 4.90 -10.17 -12.96
C THR A 273 4.41 -11.59 -13.23
N GLN A 274 3.15 -11.94 -12.91
CA GLN A 274 2.55 -13.22 -13.24
C GLN A 274 2.63 -13.56 -14.74
N ALA A 275 2.61 -12.56 -15.61
CA ALA A 275 2.79 -12.72 -17.05
C ALA A 275 4.19 -13.25 -17.44
N LYS A 276 5.15 -13.23 -16.51
CA LYS A 276 6.54 -13.69 -16.71
C LYS A 276 6.90 -14.87 -15.82
N THR A 277 6.21 -15.04 -14.71
CA THR A 277 6.43 -16.16 -13.77
C THR A 277 5.52 -17.34 -14.05
N HIS A 278 4.37 -17.11 -14.72
CA HIS A 278 3.38 -18.13 -15.10
C HIS A 278 2.94 -19.04 -13.93
N PRO A 279 2.46 -18.48 -12.81
CA PRO A 279 2.04 -19.31 -11.68
C PRO A 279 0.81 -20.13 -12.02
N HIS A 280 0.72 -21.35 -11.48
CA HIS A 280 -0.49 -22.19 -11.57
C HIS A 280 -1.59 -21.67 -10.63
N TRP A 281 -1.20 -21.00 -9.54
CA TRP A 281 -2.13 -20.45 -8.57
C TRP A 281 -1.57 -19.19 -7.93
N THR A 282 -2.47 -18.29 -7.54
CA THR A 282 -2.17 -17.06 -6.77
C THR A 282 -3.11 -16.98 -5.60
N THR A 283 -2.55 -16.82 -4.40
CA THR A 283 -3.31 -16.74 -3.15
C THR A 283 -2.79 -15.64 -2.24
N TYR A 284 -3.54 -15.38 -1.19
CA TYR A 284 -3.14 -14.51 -0.09
C TYR A 284 -3.31 -15.27 1.22
N GLY A 285 -2.27 -15.23 2.06
CA GLY A 285 -2.30 -15.70 3.44
C GLY A 285 -2.74 -14.62 4.41
N LEU A 286 -2.18 -14.59 5.61
CA LEU A 286 -2.41 -13.51 6.58
C LEU A 286 -1.26 -12.50 6.48
N GLY A 287 -1.38 -11.55 5.56
CA GLY A 287 -0.37 -10.54 5.29
C GLY A 287 0.64 -10.89 4.18
N TRP A 288 0.39 -11.91 3.35
CA TRP A 288 1.33 -12.41 2.37
C TRP A 288 0.66 -12.80 1.06
N PHE A 289 1.11 -12.24 -0.07
CA PHE A 289 0.85 -12.79 -1.39
C PHE A 289 1.66 -14.06 -1.61
N GLN A 290 1.07 -15.00 -2.34
CA GLN A 290 1.68 -16.30 -2.59
C GLN A 290 1.44 -16.73 -4.04
N GLN A 291 2.44 -17.37 -4.62
CA GLN A 291 2.35 -18.06 -5.90
C GLN A 291 3.35 -19.21 -5.95
N ASP A 292 3.16 -20.14 -6.87
CA ASP A 292 4.22 -21.07 -7.22
C ASP A 292 5.15 -20.49 -8.29
N TYR A 293 6.41 -20.89 -8.25
CA TYR A 293 7.39 -20.60 -9.28
C TYR A 293 8.39 -21.74 -9.37
N ARG A 294 8.47 -22.40 -10.55
CA ARG A 294 9.38 -23.53 -10.81
C ARG A 294 9.28 -24.63 -9.74
N GLY A 295 8.06 -24.91 -9.28
CA GLY A 295 7.75 -25.97 -8.30
C GLY A 295 8.00 -25.59 -6.85
N LYS A 296 8.34 -24.34 -6.53
CA LYS A 296 8.51 -23.86 -5.15
C LYS A 296 7.46 -22.79 -4.81
N MET A 297 7.08 -22.70 -3.53
CA MET A 297 6.21 -21.64 -3.05
C MET A 297 7.01 -20.36 -2.88
N ILE A 298 6.52 -19.28 -3.45
CA ILE A 298 7.03 -17.92 -3.23
C ILE A 298 6.02 -17.15 -2.39
N GLN A 299 6.50 -16.61 -1.28
CA GLN A 299 5.74 -15.74 -0.39
C GLN A 299 6.33 -14.35 -0.47
N PHE A 300 5.50 -13.33 -0.74
CA PHE A 300 6.00 -11.97 -0.85
C PHE A 300 4.94 -10.93 -0.54
N HIS A 301 5.37 -9.73 -0.29
CA HIS A 301 4.49 -8.56 -0.23
C HIS A 301 5.23 -7.32 -0.71
N THR A 302 4.59 -6.50 -1.54
CA THR A 302 5.12 -5.19 -1.87
C THR A 302 4.66 -4.14 -0.88
N GLY A 303 5.39 -3.05 -0.81
CA GLY A 303 4.97 -1.83 -0.16
C GLY A 303 5.09 -0.65 -1.12
N SER A 304 4.11 0.24 -1.14
CA SER A 304 4.13 1.47 -1.91
C SER A 304 3.46 2.58 -1.11
N LEU A 305 4.13 3.69 -1.01
CA LEU A 305 3.64 5.00 -0.58
C LEU A 305 4.15 6.02 -1.60
N ASP A 306 3.64 7.23 -1.56
CA ASP A 306 4.05 8.28 -2.49
C ASP A 306 5.59 8.42 -2.50
N GLY A 307 6.19 8.14 -3.65
CA GLY A 307 7.64 8.23 -3.85
C GLY A 307 8.50 7.19 -3.15
N ALA A 308 7.91 6.16 -2.53
CA ALA A 308 8.60 5.15 -1.74
C ALA A 308 8.07 3.74 -2.03
N ILE A 309 8.98 2.79 -2.20
CA ILE A 309 8.64 1.40 -2.51
C ILE A 309 9.46 0.42 -1.68
N ALA A 310 8.84 -0.71 -1.34
CA ALA A 310 9.49 -1.85 -0.70
C ALA A 310 8.99 -3.16 -1.31
N ILE A 311 9.73 -4.24 -1.11
CA ILE A 311 9.28 -5.61 -1.32
C ILE A 311 10.01 -6.54 -0.37
N PHE A 312 9.26 -7.43 0.25
CA PHE A 312 9.75 -8.64 0.89
C PHE A 312 9.41 -9.84 0.01
N GLY A 313 10.35 -10.76 -0.19
CA GLY A 313 10.11 -12.03 -0.86
C GLY A 313 10.81 -13.16 -0.14
N SER A 314 10.22 -14.36 -0.14
CA SER A 314 10.84 -15.54 0.44
C SER A 314 10.51 -16.83 -0.32
N VAL A 315 11.41 -17.78 -0.23
CA VAL A 315 11.26 -19.17 -0.66
C VAL A 315 11.49 -20.03 0.59
N PRO A 316 10.40 -20.39 1.33
CA PRO A 316 10.53 -21.05 2.63
C PRO A 316 11.32 -22.36 2.58
N GLU A 317 11.09 -23.19 1.55
CA GLU A 317 11.78 -24.48 1.35
C GLU A 317 13.29 -24.34 1.21
N GLU A 318 13.75 -23.17 0.76
CA GLU A 318 15.16 -22.84 0.57
C GLU A 318 15.74 -22.00 1.71
N LYS A 319 14.95 -21.68 2.74
CA LYS A 319 15.31 -20.71 3.78
C LYS A 319 15.93 -19.44 3.18
N LEU A 320 15.37 -18.96 2.07
CA LEU A 320 15.81 -17.77 1.35
C LEU A 320 14.82 -16.64 1.57
N SER A 321 15.32 -15.45 1.89
CA SER A 321 14.54 -14.22 1.94
C SER A 321 15.27 -13.08 1.25
N PHE A 322 14.51 -12.20 0.64
CA PHE A 322 14.95 -10.98 -0.04
C PHE A 322 14.18 -9.80 0.52
N TYR A 323 14.84 -8.67 0.71
CA TYR A 323 14.19 -7.41 1.00
C TYR A 323 14.81 -6.26 0.23
N PHE A 324 13.96 -5.28 -0.14
CA PHE A 324 14.35 -4.11 -0.91
C PHE A 324 13.61 -2.88 -0.40
N PHE A 325 14.33 -1.77 -0.32
CA PHE A 325 13.79 -0.42 -0.22
C PHE A 325 14.22 0.42 -1.42
N GLY A 326 13.34 1.30 -1.90
CA GLY A 326 13.66 2.27 -2.94
C GLY A 326 12.87 3.57 -2.76
N ASN A 327 13.43 4.67 -3.21
CA ASN A 327 12.86 6.01 -3.05
C ASN A 327 12.41 6.64 -4.37
N LEU A 328 11.87 5.85 -5.26
CA LEU A 328 11.20 6.32 -6.47
C LEU A 328 9.85 5.66 -6.61
N ASP A 329 8.80 6.47 -6.78
CA ASP A 329 7.44 6.03 -6.94
C ASP A 329 7.29 4.99 -8.06
N HIS A 330 6.59 3.89 -7.78
CA HIS A 330 6.29 2.82 -8.71
C HIS A 330 7.47 2.33 -9.57
N SER A 331 8.70 2.40 -9.04
CA SER A 331 9.86 1.78 -9.68
C SER A 331 9.84 0.27 -9.45
N GLU A 332 9.35 -0.48 -10.42
CA GLU A 332 9.13 -1.93 -10.29
C GLU A 332 10.41 -2.78 -10.41
N ILE A 333 11.58 -2.15 -10.37
CA ILE A 333 12.88 -2.82 -10.22
C ILE A 333 12.88 -3.76 -9.01
N ARG A 334 12.11 -3.46 -7.96
CA ARG A 334 11.96 -4.30 -6.77
C ARG A 334 11.61 -5.75 -7.12
N HIS A 335 10.70 -5.95 -8.08
CA HIS A 335 10.33 -7.28 -8.57
C HIS A 335 11.47 -7.94 -9.35
N ALA A 336 12.14 -7.19 -10.23
CA ALA A 336 13.24 -7.70 -11.02
C ALA A 336 14.40 -8.22 -10.14
N LEU A 337 14.73 -7.47 -9.09
CA LEU A 337 15.78 -7.86 -8.15
C LEU A 337 15.37 -9.04 -7.27
N MET A 338 14.10 -9.08 -6.83
CA MET A 338 13.57 -10.22 -6.06
C MET A 338 13.62 -11.51 -6.88
N TRP A 339 13.11 -11.51 -8.11
CA TRP A 339 13.10 -12.68 -8.97
C TRP A 339 14.52 -13.12 -9.34
N LYS A 340 15.42 -12.16 -9.59
CA LYS A 340 16.85 -12.47 -9.83
C LYS A 340 17.50 -13.10 -8.62
N ALA A 341 17.22 -12.63 -7.42
CA ALA A 341 17.72 -13.23 -6.19
C ALA A 341 17.18 -14.66 -6.02
N ILE A 342 15.91 -14.89 -6.28
CA ILE A 342 15.29 -16.22 -6.22
C ILE A 342 15.96 -17.16 -7.22
N ASP A 343 16.13 -16.76 -8.49
CA ASP A 343 16.79 -17.61 -9.49
C ASP A 343 18.21 -17.96 -9.09
N LEU A 344 18.99 -16.97 -8.62
CA LEU A 344 20.39 -17.18 -8.24
C LEU A 344 20.55 -18.15 -7.07
N TRP A 345 19.76 -17.97 -5.99
CA TRP A 345 20.00 -18.69 -4.74
C TRP A 345 19.11 -19.90 -4.50
N SER A 346 17.95 -19.99 -5.19
CA SER A 346 17.08 -21.17 -5.11
C SER A 346 17.31 -22.16 -6.25
N PHE A 347 17.74 -21.67 -7.43
CA PHE A 347 17.87 -22.51 -8.63
C PHE A 347 19.28 -22.52 -9.22
N ASN A 348 20.24 -21.79 -8.62
CA ASN A 348 21.60 -21.59 -9.16
C ASN A 348 21.57 -21.16 -10.64
N ASP A 349 20.59 -20.33 -11.01
CA ASP A 349 20.30 -19.93 -12.36
C ASP A 349 20.58 -18.43 -12.56
N ASN A 350 21.49 -18.09 -13.46
CA ASN A 350 21.84 -16.73 -13.81
C ASN A 350 21.42 -16.35 -15.24
N SER A 351 20.76 -17.25 -15.96
CA SER A 351 20.49 -17.09 -17.39
C SER A 351 19.50 -15.95 -17.70
N ARG A 352 18.55 -15.71 -16.80
CA ARG A 352 17.43 -14.80 -17.06
C ARG A 352 17.76 -13.36 -16.67
N ASP A 353 17.44 -12.42 -17.55
CA ASP A 353 17.55 -10.98 -17.30
C ASP A 353 16.17 -10.39 -16.93
N TRP A 354 15.77 -10.58 -15.68
CA TRP A 354 14.53 -10.08 -15.13
C TRP A 354 14.39 -8.55 -15.25
N SER A 355 15.49 -7.80 -15.17
CA SER A 355 15.46 -6.34 -15.27
C SER A 355 14.97 -5.90 -16.63
N THR A 356 15.55 -6.43 -17.71
CA THR A 356 15.13 -6.10 -19.08
C THR A 356 13.71 -6.59 -19.36
N GLU A 357 13.38 -7.83 -18.98
CA GLU A 357 12.06 -8.41 -19.24
C GLU A 357 10.92 -7.64 -18.56
N LEU A 358 11.10 -7.33 -17.26
CA LEU A 358 10.07 -6.61 -16.50
C LEU A 358 10.02 -5.13 -16.86
N TYR A 359 11.16 -4.50 -17.15
CA TYR A 359 11.16 -3.11 -17.63
C TYR A 359 10.33 -2.95 -18.90
N GLN A 360 10.53 -3.82 -19.90
CA GLN A 360 9.75 -3.80 -21.13
C GLN A 360 8.26 -4.07 -20.86
N HIS A 361 7.95 -5.04 -19.99
CA HIS A 361 6.58 -5.35 -19.63
C HIS A 361 5.86 -4.16 -18.97
N TYR A 362 6.44 -3.56 -17.95
CA TYR A 362 5.86 -2.40 -17.26
C TYR A 362 5.82 -1.15 -18.16
N LYS A 363 6.80 -0.98 -19.04
CA LYS A 363 6.77 0.08 -20.08
C LYS A 363 5.56 -0.09 -21.01
N THR A 364 5.29 -1.30 -21.49
CA THR A 364 4.11 -1.57 -22.34
C THR A 364 2.80 -1.26 -21.59
N LEU A 365 2.67 -1.64 -20.32
CA LEU A 365 1.49 -1.31 -19.51
C LEU A 365 1.32 0.21 -19.34
N LYS A 366 2.40 0.92 -19.07
CA LYS A 366 2.40 2.38 -18.96
C LYS A 366 2.01 3.07 -20.27
N GLU A 367 2.53 2.61 -21.39
CA GLU A 367 2.17 3.12 -22.72
C GLU A 367 0.69 2.89 -23.05
N ALA A 368 0.14 1.72 -22.68
CA ALA A 368 -1.29 1.43 -22.81
C ALA A 368 -2.15 2.38 -21.96
N GLY A 369 -1.76 2.67 -20.73
CA GLY A 369 -2.42 3.65 -19.85
C GLY A 369 -2.39 5.07 -20.45
N LYS A 370 -1.23 5.51 -20.95
CA LYS A 370 -1.09 6.82 -21.64
C LYS A 370 -1.95 6.91 -22.89
N LYS A 371 -2.06 5.81 -23.65
CA LYS A 371 -2.94 5.75 -24.82
C LYS A 371 -4.41 5.89 -24.41
N ALA A 372 -4.85 5.16 -23.38
CA ALA A 372 -6.21 5.26 -22.87
C ALA A 372 -6.58 6.70 -22.45
N GLU A 373 -5.65 7.40 -21.79
CA GLU A 373 -5.86 8.81 -21.40
C GLU A 373 -5.94 9.72 -22.65
N LYS A 374 -5.07 9.54 -23.64
CA LYS A 374 -5.16 10.27 -24.90
C LYS A 374 -6.47 10.01 -25.65
N ASP A 375 -6.93 8.74 -25.66
CA ASP A 375 -8.21 8.37 -26.29
C ASP A 375 -9.39 9.01 -25.54
N LYS A 376 -9.31 9.16 -24.20
CA LYS A 376 -10.29 9.91 -23.40
C LYS A 376 -10.25 11.40 -23.73
N GLU A 377 -9.07 12.00 -23.85
CA GLU A 377 -8.90 13.41 -24.25
C GLU A 377 -9.42 13.68 -25.68
N ALA A 378 -9.20 12.76 -26.59
CA ALA A 378 -9.71 12.88 -27.99
C ALA A 378 -11.25 12.84 -28.06
N LYS A 379 -11.93 12.26 -27.11
CA LYS A 379 -13.40 12.26 -27.01
C LYS A 379 -13.99 13.55 -26.42
N ARG A 380 -13.15 14.50 -26.04
CA ARG A 380 -13.60 15.79 -25.54
C ARG A 380 -14.48 16.53 -26.54
N VAL A 381 -15.64 17.02 -26.08
CA VAL A 381 -16.52 17.87 -26.91
C VAL A 381 -16.05 19.31 -26.78
N LEU A 382 -15.48 19.84 -27.87
CA LEU A 382 -14.94 21.21 -27.90
C LEU A 382 -16.07 22.24 -27.97
N ASN A 383 -15.76 23.49 -27.55
CA ASN A 383 -16.66 24.65 -27.63
C ASN A 383 -17.96 24.53 -26.80
N THR A 384 -18.01 23.62 -25.84
CA THR A 384 -19.11 23.60 -24.84
C THR A 384 -18.88 24.65 -23.78
N LYS A 385 -19.95 25.00 -23.05
CA LYS A 385 -19.92 25.89 -21.91
C LYS A 385 -20.66 25.22 -20.74
N PRO A 386 -20.34 25.56 -19.49
CA PRO A 386 -21.17 25.19 -18.35
C PRO A 386 -22.60 25.71 -18.54
N SER A 387 -23.60 24.94 -18.11
CA SER A 387 -25.02 25.32 -18.20
C SER A 387 -25.38 26.48 -17.29
N LEU A 388 -24.60 26.70 -16.22
CA LEU A 388 -24.84 27.70 -15.18
C LEU A 388 -23.65 28.65 -15.05
N PRO A 389 -23.83 29.84 -14.45
CA PRO A 389 -22.73 30.67 -13.98
C PRO A 389 -21.85 29.91 -12.97
N LEU A 390 -20.54 30.20 -12.92
CA LEU A 390 -19.59 29.45 -12.07
C LEU A 390 -19.95 29.50 -10.58
N GLU A 391 -20.56 30.57 -10.12
CA GLU A 391 -21.06 30.73 -8.75
C GLU A 391 -22.04 29.63 -8.34
N SER A 392 -22.85 29.14 -9.28
CA SER A 392 -23.87 28.12 -9.05
C SER A 392 -23.27 26.74 -8.71
N TYR A 393 -22.03 26.48 -9.11
CA TYR A 393 -21.31 25.23 -8.85
C TYR A 393 -20.61 25.20 -7.47
N THR A 394 -20.64 26.30 -6.73
CA THR A 394 -20.03 26.42 -5.41
C THR A 394 -20.93 25.82 -4.32
N GLY A 395 -20.34 25.55 -3.16
CA GLY A 395 -21.06 25.13 -1.96
C GLY A 395 -20.40 23.96 -1.26
N LYS A 396 -21.10 23.46 -0.24
CA LYS A 396 -20.70 22.28 0.53
C LYS A 396 -21.41 21.05 -0.03
N PHE A 397 -20.68 19.98 -0.15
CA PHE A 397 -21.13 18.69 -0.64
C PHE A 397 -20.69 17.61 0.33
N THR A 398 -21.52 16.61 0.55
CA THR A 398 -21.24 15.55 1.52
C THR A 398 -21.40 14.15 0.90
N ASN A 399 -20.55 13.23 1.35
CA ASN A 399 -20.65 11.80 1.11
C ASN A 399 -20.46 11.08 2.46
N GLU A 400 -21.33 10.15 2.79
CA GLU A 400 -21.31 9.47 4.10
C GLU A 400 -20.01 8.70 4.32
N THR A 401 -19.46 8.07 3.27
CA THR A 401 -18.19 7.33 3.33
C THR A 401 -17.00 8.28 3.36
N TYR A 402 -16.95 9.24 2.42
CA TYR A 402 -15.72 10.02 2.18
C TYR A 402 -15.73 11.40 2.84
N GLY A 403 -16.85 11.82 3.47
CA GLY A 403 -16.94 13.08 4.20
C GLY A 403 -17.32 14.26 3.33
N ASP A 404 -16.87 15.44 3.72
CA ASP A 404 -17.28 16.68 3.10
C ASP A 404 -16.26 17.18 2.08
N ALA A 405 -16.78 17.80 1.03
CA ALA A 405 -16.03 18.58 0.07
C ALA A 405 -16.61 20.00 -0.01
N GLU A 406 -15.77 21.02 -0.01
CA GLU A 406 -16.18 22.40 -0.22
C GLU A 406 -15.70 22.87 -1.58
N ILE A 407 -16.59 23.41 -2.41
CA ILE A 407 -16.24 23.98 -3.71
C ILE A 407 -16.38 25.50 -3.63
N VAL A 408 -15.27 26.19 -3.86
CA VAL A 408 -15.18 27.64 -3.80
C VAL A 408 -14.79 28.22 -5.14
N LEU A 409 -15.24 29.45 -5.42
CA LEU A 409 -14.86 30.22 -6.60
C LEU A 409 -13.89 31.34 -6.17
N ASN A 410 -12.67 31.30 -6.69
CA ASN A 410 -11.67 32.31 -6.46
C ASN A 410 -11.13 32.83 -7.80
N ILE A 411 -11.28 34.14 -8.05
CA ILE A 411 -10.75 34.80 -9.25
C ILE A 411 -11.16 34.03 -10.55
N GLY A 412 -12.43 33.62 -10.64
CA GLY A 412 -12.98 32.91 -11.81
C GLY A 412 -12.55 31.43 -11.92
N VAL A 413 -11.94 30.85 -10.88
CA VAL A 413 -11.48 29.46 -10.87
C VAL A 413 -12.18 28.72 -9.74
N LEU A 414 -12.86 27.62 -10.07
CA LEU A 414 -13.44 26.70 -9.08
C LEU A 414 -12.32 25.83 -8.47
N THR A 415 -12.37 25.70 -7.15
CA THR A 415 -11.44 24.83 -6.41
C THR A 415 -12.24 23.95 -5.45
N VAL A 416 -12.04 22.64 -5.55
CA VAL A 416 -12.55 21.68 -4.55
C VAL A 416 -11.56 21.58 -3.41
N LYS A 417 -12.03 21.63 -2.18
CA LYS A 417 -11.24 21.44 -0.97
C LYS A 417 -11.77 20.22 -0.22
N PHE A 418 -10.88 19.30 0.07
CA PHE A 418 -11.12 18.13 0.92
C PHE A 418 -10.37 18.28 2.25
N PRO A 419 -10.62 17.40 3.24
CA PRO A 419 -9.78 17.31 4.43
C PRO A 419 -8.31 17.09 4.11
N ASN A 420 -7.42 17.25 5.10
CA ASN A 420 -5.98 17.03 5.01
C ASN A 420 -5.27 17.86 3.91
N ASN A 421 -5.75 19.09 3.66
CA ASN A 421 -5.20 20.01 2.65
C ASN A 421 -5.18 19.46 1.21
N ILE A 422 -5.98 18.45 0.91
CA ILE A 422 -6.17 17.97 -0.45
C ILE A 422 -7.09 18.94 -1.20
N SER A 423 -6.69 19.36 -2.38
CA SER A 423 -7.52 20.23 -3.22
C SER A 423 -7.36 19.92 -4.71
N LEU A 424 -8.39 20.28 -5.48
CA LEU A 424 -8.39 20.20 -6.95
C LEU A 424 -8.69 21.56 -7.54
N THR A 425 -7.84 22.05 -8.41
CA THR A 425 -8.11 23.21 -9.25
C THR A 425 -8.85 22.77 -10.50
N LEU A 426 -10.04 23.32 -10.73
CA LEU A 426 -10.94 22.88 -11.80
C LEU A 426 -10.79 23.74 -13.07
N GLN A 427 -10.73 23.07 -14.22
CA GLN A 427 -10.83 23.68 -15.55
C GLN A 427 -12.03 23.10 -16.28
N HIS A 428 -12.79 23.94 -16.95
CA HIS A 428 -13.94 23.47 -17.74
C HIS A 428 -13.50 22.41 -18.77
N TRP A 429 -14.26 21.30 -18.81
CA TRP A 429 -13.99 20.18 -19.69
C TRP A 429 -15.07 20.04 -20.77
N ASN A 430 -16.27 19.61 -20.40
CA ASN A 430 -17.43 19.47 -21.28
C ASN A 430 -18.69 19.78 -20.50
N TYR A 431 -19.59 20.64 -21.03
CA TYR A 431 -20.88 20.94 -20.37
C TYR A 431 -20.67 21.22 -18.88
N ASP A 432 -21.30 20.44 -17.98
CA ASP A 432 -21.20 20.59 -16.54
C ASP A 432 -20.12 19.66 -15.93
N THR A 433 -19.18 19.21 -16.75
CA THR A 433 -17.99 18.45 -16.31
C THR A 433 -16.76 19.36 -16.33
N PHE A 434 -15.97 19.27 -15.26
CA PHE A 434 -14.69 19.95 -15.12
C PHE A 434 -13.59 18.92 -14.93
N ARG A 435 -12.38 19.25 -15.35
CA ARG A 435 -11.17 18.47 -15.08
C ARG A 435 -10.42 19.13 -13.94
N GLY A 436 -10.27 18.41 -12.82
CA GLY A 436 -9.51 18.82 -11.65
C GLY A 436 -8.06 18.37 -11.73
N VAL A 437 -7.13 19.21 -11.28
CA VAL A 437 -5.73 18.87 -11.04
C VAL A 437 -5.49 18.97 -9.54
N TYR A 438 -4.95 17.92 -8.93
CA TYR A 438 -4.62 17.90 -7.51
C TYR A 438 -3.49 18.88 -7.18
N ASN A 439 -3.52 19.44 -5.96
CA ASN A 439 -2.41 20.26 -5.44
C ASN A 439 -1.12 19.45 -5.24
N TYR A 440 -1.25 18.14 -5.01
CA TYR A 440 -0.17 17.17 -5.12
C TYR A 440 -0.23 16.58 -6.53
N ASP A 441 0.57 17.13 -7.44
CA ASP A 441 0.48 16.89 -8.88
C ASP A 441 0.76 15.45 -9.30
N TRP A 442 1.40 14.65 -8.44
CA TRP A 442 1.59 13.20 -8.66
C TRP A 442 0.31 12.36 -8.54
N TYR A 443 -0.78 12.90 -7.94
CA TYR A 443 -2.10 12.25 -8.00
C TYR A 443 -2.81 12.45 -9.33
N GLY A 444 -2.26 13.29 -10.20
CA GLY A 444 -2.73 13.48 -11.57
C GLY A 444 -4.00 14.30 -11.65
N LYS A 445 -5.00 13.80 -12.37
CA LYS A 445 -6.23 14.52 -12.74
C LYS A 445 -7.45 13.71 -12.34
N ALA A 446 -8.53 14.40 -11.97
CA ALA A 446 -9.85 13.83 -11.75
C ALA A 446 -10.90 14.53 -12.60
N TYR A 447 -11.98 13.83 -12.96
CA TYR A 447 -13.12 14.46 -13.62
C TYR A 447 -14.21 14.72 -12.58
N VAL A 448 -14.77 15.93 -12.63
CA VAL A 448 -15.73 16.44 -11.68
C VAL A 448 -16.99 16.81 -12.46
N THR A 449 -18.02 15.96 -12.37
CA THR A 449 -19.26 16.12 -13.13
C THR A 449 -20.41 16.54 -12.20
N TYR A 450 -21.07 17.63 -12.52
CA TYR A 450 -22.20 18.12 -11.72
C TYR A 450 -23.52 17.57 -12.25
N GLY A 451 -24.39 17.17 -11.34
CA GLY A 451 -25.77 16.80 -11.62
C GLY A 451 -26.73 17.90 -11.20
N LEU A 452 -27.67 18.26 -12.10
CA LEU A 452 -28.71 19.26 -11.86
C LEU A 452 -30.02 18.57 -11.46
N ASN A 453 -30.86 19.27 -10.69
CA ASN A 453 -32.24 18.87 -10.41
C ASN A 453 -33.19 19.39 -11.52
N GLU A 454 -34.48 19.11 -11.41
CA GLU A 454 -35.54 19.53 -12.34
C GLU A 454 -35.72 21.06 -12.44
N GLU A 455 -35.24 21.83 -11.44
CA GLU A 455 -35.23 23.28 -11.43
C GLU A 455 -33.93 23.85 -12.08
N GLY A 456 -33.03 22.99 -12.58
CA GLY A 456 -31.77 23.40 -13.15
C GLY A 456 -30.71 23.84 -12.13
N LYS A 457 -30.89 23.51 -10.83
CA LYS A 457 -29.93 23.83 -9.78
C LYS A 457 -28.98 22.64 -9.52
N VAL A 458 -27.72 22.93 -9.16
CA VAL A 458 -26.76 21.89 -8.77
C VAL A 458 -27.27 21.12 -7.56
N ARG A 459 -27.46 19.83 -7.71
CA ARG A 459 -27.90 18.89 -6.68
C ARG A 459 -26.75 18.04 -6.14
N GLN A 460 -25.85 17.62 -7.01
CA GLN A 460 -24.77 16.69 -6.66
C GLN A 460 -23.53 16.95 -7.51
N VAL A 461 -22.42 16.39 -7.06
CA VAL A 461 -21.16 16.34 -7.80
C VAL A 461 -20.59 14.94 -7.75
N ASP A 462 -20.09 14.46 -8.88
CA ASP A 462 -19.41 13.15 -9.03
C ASP A 462 -17.91 13.40 -9.24
N PHE A 463 -17.09 12.84 -8.37
CA PHE A 463 -15.62 12.83 -8.48
C PHE A 463 -15.17 11.43 -8.95
N ASP A 464 -15.04 11.22 -10.25
CA ASP A 464 -14.62 9.93 -10.86
C ASP A 464 -15.36 8.70 -10.30
N GLY A 465 -16.70 8.79 -10.17
CA GLY A 465 -17.58 7.72 -9.70
C GLY A 465 -17.96 7.80 -8.21
N VAL A 466 -17.46 8.79 -7.48
CA VAL A 466 -17.85 9.05 -6.08
C VAL A 466 -18.78 10.24 -6.01
N VAL A 467 -20.05 9.98 -5.72
CA VAL A 467 -21.11 11.01 -5.72
C VAL A 467 -21.25 11.66 -4.34
N TYR A 468 -21.19 12.98 -4.31
CA TYR A 468 -21.45 13.82 -3.15
C TYR A 468 -22.74 14.61 -3.37
N GLN A 469 -23.58 14.71 -2.35
CA GLN A 469 -24.83 15.46 -2.39
C GLN A 469 -24.60 16.90 -1.90
N LYS A 470 -25.21 17.88 -2.55
CA LYS A 470 -25.17 19.29 -2.11
C LYS A 470 -25.94 19.44 -0.80
N GLN A 471 -25.35 20.14 0.18
CA GLN A 471 -25.98 20.50 1.45
C GLN A 471 -26.95 21.69 1.30
#